data_216e7be3641dbe1be8425a24413ab6cd
#
_entry.id   216e7be3641dbe1be8425a24413ab6cd
#
_cell.length_a   1.000
_cell.length_b   1.000
_cell.length_c   1.000
_cell.angle_alpha   90.00
_cell.angle_beta   90.00
_cell.angle_gamma   90.00
#
_symmetry.space_group_name_H-M   'P 1'
#
loop_
_entity.id
_entity.type
_entity.pdbx_description
1 polymer ?
#
loop_
_entity_poly.entity_id
_entity_poly.type
_entity_poly.pdbx_seq_one_letter_code
_entity_poly.pdbx_strand_id
1 'polypeptide(L)' 'MNQHQPLSERSELSGRYTDNGTTVLVEIFRPSGRDDWRMEVTSLEDQLTDWNEPFASAHEAWEEFIYVVNTEGITVFL' A
#
# COMPACT_ATOMS: atom_id res chain seq x y z
N MET A 1 -20.19 6.49 20.61
CA MET A 1 -19.76 6.16 20.42
C MET A 1 -18.95 5.98 20.14
N ASN A 2 -18.54 5.72 20.00
CA ASN A 2 -17.78 5.46 19.64
C ASN A 2 -17.12 4.85 19.38
N GLN A 3 -17.20 4.77 19.16
CA GLN A 3 -16.49 4.08 18.75
C GLN A 3 -15.35 4.04 18.54
N HIS A 4 -15.09 3.78 18.93
CA HIS A 4 -13.94 3.63 18.59
C HIS A 4 -13.46 2.41 18.30
N GLN A 5 -13.28 2.21 17.43
CA GLN A 5 -12.71 0.99 17.20
C GLN A 5 -11.25 1.10 17.04
N PRO A 6 -10.49 0.01 17.29
CA PRO A 6 -9.06 0.06 17.07
C PRO A 6 -8.80 0.30 15.60
N LEU A 7 -7.89 1.17 15.31
CA LEU A 7 -7.58 1.54 13.97
C LEU A 7 -6.30 0.89 13.54
N SER A 8 -6.16 0.70 12.23
CA SER A 8 -4.89 0.27 11.68
C SER A 8 -3.87 1.37 11.87
N GLU A 9 -2.63 0.97 12.02
CA GLU A 9 -1.53 1.90 12.02
C GLU A 9 -1.11 2.15 10.58
N ARG A 10 -1.10 3.41 10.15
CA ARG A 10 -0.74 3.75 8.79
C ARG A 10 0.71 4.15 8.74
N SER A 11 1.45 3.57 7.80
CA SER A 11 2.85 3.90 7.63
C SER A 11 3.02 5.28 7.00
N GLU A 12 4.08 5.97 7.38
CA GLU A 12 4.44 7.23 6.75
C GLU A 12 4.85 7.05 5.30
N LEU A 13 5.15 5.83 4.90
CA LEU A 13 5.48 5.53 3.51
C LEU A 13 4.26 5.55 2.60
N SER A 14 3.07 5.57 3.20
CA SER A 14 1.82 5.66 2.43
C SER A 14 1.69 7.03 1.78
N GLY A 15 0.98 7.08 0.66
CA GLY A 15 0.70 8.34 0.01
C GLY A 15 0.62 8.18 -1.49
N ARG A 16 0.57 9.32 -2.17
CA ARG A 16 0.59 9.34 -3.62
C ARG A 16 1.97 9.02 -4.15
N TYR A 17 1.98 8.27 -5.23
CA TYR A 17 3.22 7.98 -5.93
C TYR A 17 3.00 8.19 -7.41
N THR A 18 3.85 8.98 -8.05
CA THR A 18 3.75 9.29 -9.46
C THR A 18 5.00 8.85 -10.17
N ASP A 19 4.85 8.15 -11.27
CA ASP A 19 5.96 7.73 -12.10
C ASP A 19 5.52 7.82 -13.55
N ASN A 20 6.33 8.49 -14.36
CA ASN A 20 6.10 8.57 -15.80
C ASN A 20 4.68 9.06 -16.10
N GLY A 21 4.20 10.04 -15.32
CA GLY A 21 2.90 10.65 -15.53
C GLY A 21 1.72 9.90 -14.97
N THR A 22 1.95 8.73 -14.36
CA THR A 22 0.89 7.92 -13.78
C THR A 22 0.95 8.01 -12.26
N THR A 23 -0.20 8.25 -11.62
CA THR A 23 -0.28 8.39 -10.17
C THR A 23 -1.13 7.27 -9.59
N VAL A 24 -0.67 6.71 -8.48
CA VAL A 24 -1.43 5.75 -7.71
C VAL A 24 -1.37 6.15 -6.24
N LEU A 25 -2.26 5.58 -5.46
CA LEU A 25 -2.30 5.80 -4.01
C LEU A 25 -1.81 4.53 -3.34
N VAL A 26 -0.76 4.65 -2.53
CA VAL A 26 -0.16 3.51 -1.85
C VAL A 26 -0.57 3.60 -0.39
N GLU A 27 -1.16 2.53 0.14
CA GLU A 27 -1.53 2.44 1.55
C GLU A 27 -0.81 1.26 2.15
N ILE A 28 0.04 1.53 3.13
CA ILE A 28 0.78 0.51 3.85
C ILE A 28 0.35 0.63 5.29
N PHE A 29 -0.22 -0.44 5.85
CA PHE A 29 -0.83 -0.34 7.17
C PHE A 29 -0.66 -1.65 7.92
N ARG A 30 -0.71 -1.55 9.25
CA ARG A 30 -0.66 -2.70 10.13
C ARG A 30 -2.02 -2.82 10.80
N PRO A 31 -2.75 -3.90 10.52
CA PRO A 31 -4.06 -4.06 11.16
C PRO A 31 -3.92 -4.15 12.67
N SER A 32 -4.93 -3.66 13.35
CA SER A 32 -4.95 -3.67 14.80
C SER A 32 -4.80 -5.09 15.32
N GLY A 33 -3.92 -5.27 16.32
CA GLY A 33 -3.71 -6.57 16.92
C GLY A 33 -2.81 -7.49 16.12
N ARG A 34 -2.20 -7.00 15.05
CA ARG A 34 -1.31 -7.80 14.20
C ARG A 34 0.08 -7.21 14.21
N ASP A 35 1.07 -8.06 13.98
CA ASP A 35 2.46 -7.61 13.86
C ASP A 35 2.87 -7.40 12.42
N ASP A 36 2.11 -7.96 11.49
CA ASP A 36 2.48 -7.88 10.08
C ASP A 36 1.83 -6.68 9.42
N TRP A 37 2.37 -6.30 8.27
CA TRP A 37 1.93 -5.14 7.52
C TRP A 37 1.25 -5.58 6.23
N ARG A 38 0.31 -4.76 5.77
CA ARG A 38 -0.41 -5.00 4.52
C ARG A 38 -0.21 -3.81 3.61
N MET A 39 -0.40 -4.03 2.31
CA MET A 39 -0.29 -2.95 1.35
C MET A 39 -1.42 -3.05 0.33
N GLU A 40 -1.98 -1.89 0.00
CA GLU A 40 -2.95 -1.74 -1.06
C GLU A 40 -2.52 -0.60 -1.95
N VAL A 41 -2.68 -0.77 -3.26
CA VAL A 41 -2.38 0.28 -4.21
C VAL A 41 -3.64 0.51 -5.03
N THR A 42 -4.09 1.76 -5.07
CA THR A 42 -5.34 2.11 -5.75
C THR A 42 -5.03 3.12 -6.85
N SER A 43 -5.54 2.86 -8.04
CA SER A 43 -5.42 3.82 -9.12
C SER A 43 -6.40 4.98 -8.88
N LEU A 44 -6.24 6.06 -9.65
CA LEU A 44 -7.16 7.18 -9.52
C LEU A 44 -8.56 6.83 -10.02
N GLU A 45 -8.72 5.68 -10.67
CA GLU A 45 -10.01 5.20 -11.13
C GLU A 45 -10.52 4.06 -10.27
N ASP A 46 -9.99 3.95 -9.04
CA ASP A 46 -10.45 3.01 -8.03
C ASP A 46 -10.13 1.55 -8.33
N GLN A 47 -9.15 1.30 -9.18
CA GLN A 47 -8.68 -0.06 -9.40
C GLN A 47 -7.78 -0.44 -8.23
N LEU A 48 -8.16 -1.45 -7.47
CA LEU A 48 -7.43 -1.86 -6.27
C LEU A 48 -6.53 -3.05 -6.57
N THR A 49 -5.29 -2.96 -6.13
CA THR A 49 -4.35 -4.07 -6.13
C THR A 49 -3.90 -4.30 -4.69
N ASP A 50 -3.97 -5.54 -4.23
CA ASP A 50 -3.45 -5.86 -2.92
C ASP A 50 -2.62 -7.14 -3.01
N TRP A 51 -1.90 -7.42 -1.94
CA TRP A 51 -1.03 -8.59 -1.87
C TRP A 51 -1.65 -9.59 -0.91
N ASN A 52 -1.62 -10.87 -1.29
CA ASN A 52 -2.21 -11.91 -0.46
C ASN A 52 -1.40 -12.17 0.79
N GLU A 53 -0.10 -11.91 0.74
CA GLU A 53 0.76 -12.23 1.86
C GLU A 53 1.15 -10.97 2.59
N PRO A 54 1.26 -11.03 3.91
CA PRO A 54 1.67 -9.86 4.68
C PRO A 54 3.18 -9.63 4.55
N PHE A 55 3.59 -8.45 4.97
CA PHE A 55 4.99 -8.06 4.98
C PHE A 55 5.46 -7.98 6.42
N ALA A 56 6.74 -8.28 6.65
CA ALA A 56 7.29 -8.21 7.99
C ALA A 56 7.43 -6.77 8.47
N SER A 57 7.53 -5.82 7.57
CA SER A 57 7.66 -4.42 7.93
C SER A 57 7.06 -3.56 6.85
N ALA A 58 6.75 -2.31 7.21
CA ALA A 58 6.28 -1.34 6.23
C ALA A 58 7.34 -1.10 5.16
N HIS A 59 8.61 -1.12 5.55
CA HIS A 59 9.69 -0.90 4.60
C HIS A 59 9.74 -2.01 3.56
N GLU A 60 9.52 -3.25 3.96
CA GLU A 60 9.49 -4.36 3.00
C GLU A 60 8.32 -4.22 2.03
N ALA A 61 7.17 -3.75 2.52
CA ALA A 61 6.05 -3.52 1.63
C ALA A 61 6.41 -2.47 0.60
N TRP A 62 7.01 -1.37 1.04
CA TRP A 62 7.42 -0.32 0.13
C TRP A 62 8.42 -0.82 -0.91
N GLU A 63 9.39 -1.64 -0.47
CA GLU A 63 10.37 -2.18 -1.40
C GLU A 63 9.72 -3.06 -2.46
N GLU A 64 8.70 -3.82 -2.07
CA GLU A 64 7.97 -4.62 -3.03
C GLU A 64 7.26 -3.74 -4.04
N PHE A 65 6.64 -2.66 -3.58
CA PHE A 65 5.97 -1.73 -4.50
C PHE A 65 6.96 -1.17 -5.51
N ILE A 66 8.12 -0.70 -5.03
CA ILE A 66 9.12 -0.13 -5.93
C ILE A 66 9.66 -1.19 -6.89
N TYR A 67 9.82 -2.41 -6.40
CA TYR A 67 10.27 -3.49 -7.27
C TYR A 67 9.29 -3.72 -8.42
N VAL A 68 8.00 -3.72 -8.13
CA VAL A 68 6.99 -3.92 -9.18
C VAL A 68 7.01 -2.74 -10.16
N VAL A 69 7.12 -1.51 -9.66
CA VAL A 69 7.18 -0.35 -10.54
C VAL A 69 8.39 -0.45 -11.48
N ASN A 70 9.54 -0.88 -10.93
CA ASN A 70 10.76 -0.92 -11.72
C ASN A 70 10.80 -2.07 -12.70
N THR A 71 10.15 -3.19 -12.40
CA THR A 71 10.22 -4.37 -13.26
C THR A 71 9.03 -4.49 -14.20
N GLU A 72 7.84 -4.04 -13.78
CA GLU A 72 6.64 -4.21 -14.58
C GLU A 72 6.03 -2.88 -15.01
N GLY A 73 6.45 -1.78 -14.40
CA GLY A 73 5.89 -0.48 -14.72
C GLY A 73 4.68 -0.16 -13.86
N ILE A 74 4.50 1.14 -13.58
CA ILE A 74 3.41 1.57 -12.71
C ILE A 74 2.04 1.31 -13.31
N THR A 75 1.95 1.18 -14.64
CA THR A 75 0.67 0.96 -15.27
C THR A 75 0.06 -0.40 -14.94
N VAL A 76 0.84 -1.31 -14.34
CA VAL A 76 0.32 -2.60 -13.92
C VAL A 76 -0.78 -2.43 -12.86
N PHE A 77 -0.82 -1.28 -12.19
CA PHE A 77 -1.82 -1.01 -11.17
C PHE A 77 -3.09 -0.35 -11.71
N LEU A 78 -3.19 -0.15 -13.01
CA LEU A 78 -4.35 0.54 -13.59
C LEU A 78 -5.48 -0.39 -14.02
#